data_23ac32c300626e602b305effc8c62978
#
_entry.id   23ac32c300626e602b305effc8c62978
#
_cell.length_a   1.000
_cell.length_b   1.000
_cell.length_c   1.000
_cell.angle_alpha   90.00
_cell.angle_beta   90.00
_cell.angle_gamma   90.00
#
_symmetry.space_group_name_H-M   'P 1'
#
loop_
_entity.id
_entity.type
_entity.pdbx_description
1 polymer ?
#
loop_
_entity_poly.entity_id
_entity_poly.type
_entity_poly.pdbx_seq_one_letter_code
_entity_poly.pdbx_strand_id
1 'polypeptide(L)'
;RWNQEMDMLKEAGMKYLIYAPALLVDEKGKTTTNYPSALTKKKQGNRTLEKCLQSAQKNGIKVFVGLNFNERWWKVDYDARWLLEQMEMGNKVADELVVLYKEKYPDAMYGWYWVWEVDNLNCMTSERQSILAEALNTNLNHLSEIAPEMPLMLSPFMNYKVGGNAEECGKMWTNVFAQTDFRPG
;
A
#
# COMPACT_ATOMS: atom_id res chain seq x y z
N ARG A 1 19.01 -15.48 3.03
CA ARG A 1 18.47 -14.88 1.80
C ARG A 1 18.26 -13.36 1.98
N TRP A 2 17.39 -12.89 2.87
CA TRP A 2 17.12 -11.45 3.03
C TRP A 2 18.36 -10.62 3.35
N ASN A 3 19.30 -11.10 4.18
CA ASN A 3 20.52 -10.37 4.49
C ASN A 3 21.38 -10.14 3.23
N GLN A 4 21.55 -11.16 2.40
CA GLN A 4 22.33 -11.02 1.15
C GLN A 4 21.66 -10.05 0.17
N GLU A 5 20.32 -10.11 0.04
CA GLU A 5 19.57 -9.19 -0.82
C GLU A 5 19.71 -7.74 -0.32
N MET A 6 19.60 -7.51 0.98
CA MET A 6 19.78 -6.17 1.58
C MET A 6 21.20 -5.65 1.46
N ASP A 7 22.21 -6.51 1.61
CA ASP A 7 23.61 -6.14 1.40
C ASP A 7 23.83 -5.68 -0.06
N MET A 8 23.28 -6.41 -1.04
CA MET A 8 23.35 -6.04 -2.47
C MET A 8 22.63 -4.72 -2.76
N LEU A 9 21.43 -4.50 -2.18
CA LEU A 9 20.69 -3.25 -2.34
C LEU A 9 21.46 -2.06 -1.77
N LYS A 10 22.08 -2.25 -0.61
CA LYS A 10 22.92 -1.24 0.03
C LYS A 10 24.14 -0.91 -0.80
N GLU A 11 24.85 -1.92 -1.33
CA GLU A 11 26.01 -1.74 -2.23
C GLU A 11 25.60 -0.99 -3.51
N ALA A 12 24.40 -1.23 -4.02
CA ALA A 12 23.82 -0.51 -5.16
C ALA A 12 23.34 0.92 -4.82
N GLY A 13 23.50 1.36 -3.57
CA GLY A 13 23.07 2.70 -3.11
C GLY A 13 21.56 2.85 -2.88
N MET A 14 20.81 1.75 -2.85
CA MET A 14 19.38 1.76 -2.58
C MET A 14 19.12 2.08 -1.11
N LYS A 15 18.22 3.04 -0.87
CA LYS A 15 17.84 3.49 0.48
C LYS A 15 16.45 3.05 0.89
N TYR A 16 15.60 2.74 -0.09
CA TYR A 16 14.19 2.42 0.10
C TYR A 16 13.84 1.11 -0.59
N LEU A 17 12.91 0.38 0.02
CA LEU A 17 12.33 -0.85 -0.51
C LEU A 17 10.81 -0.80 -0.34
N ILE A 18 10.08 -1.26 -1.33
CA ILE A 18 8.64 -1.53 -1.21
C ILE A 18 8.46 -3.02 -0.96
N TYR A 19 7.78 -3.37 0.11
CA TYR A 19 7.34 -4.73 0.42
C TYR A 19 5.81 -4.80 0.33
N ALA A 20 5.27 -5.46 -0.67
CA ALA A 20 3.82 -5.50 -0.91
C ALA A 20 3.36 -6.83 -1.54
N PRO A 21 2.13 -7.23 -1.25
CA PRO A 21 1.29 -6.80 -0.12
C PRO A 21 1.58 -7.59 1.16
N ALA A 22 1.19 -7.06 2.32
CA ALA A 22 1.24 -7.80 3.59
C ALA A 22 0.14 -8.87 3.66
N LEU A 23 -1.06 -8.56 3.11
CA LEU A 23 -2.18 -9.47 2.97
C LEU A 23 -2.64 -9.54 1.51
N LEU A 24 -2.77 -10.76 0.97
CA LEU A 24 -3.25 -11.00 -0.40
C LEU A 24 -4.52 -11.86 -0.36
N VAL A 25 -5.53 -11.45 -1.10
CA VAL A 25 -6.68 -12.27 -1.46
C VAL A 25 -6.56 -12.62 -2.95
N ASP A 26 -6.39 -13.90 -3.27
CA ASP A 26 -6.24 -14.36 -4.66
C ASP A 26 -7.58 -14.39 -5.42
N GLU A 27 -7.53 -14.68 -6.72
CA GLU A 27 -8.73 -14.76 -7.58
C GLU A 27 -9.77 -15.78 -7.10
N LYS A 28 -9.37 -16.78 -6.31
CA LYS A 28 -10.25 -17.81 -5.72
C LYS A 28 -10.79 -17.40 -4.36
N GLY A 29 -10.47 -16.19 -3.88
CA GLY A 29 -10.86 -15.69 -2.56
C GLY A 29 -10.05 -16.26 -1.40
N LYS A 30 -8.92 -16.93 -1.66
CA LYS A 30 -8.04 -17.44 -0.61
C LYS A 30 -7.16 -16.30 -0.07
N THR A 31 -7.24 -16.09 1.23
CA THR A 31 -6.43 -15.09 1.92
C THR A 31 -5.10 -15.67 2.40
N THR A 32 -4.01 -14.98 2.12
CA THR A 32 -2.66 -15.28 2.61
C THR A 32 -2.03 -14.04 3.21
N THR A 33 -1.18 -14.21 4.25
CA THR A 33 -0.47 -13.11 4.90
C THR A 33 1.01 -13.40 4.97
N ASN A 34 1.82 -12.36 4.89
CA ASN A 34 3.28 -12.41 5.02
C ASN A 34 3.75 -12.10 6.46
N TYR A 35 2.83 -12.10 7.40
CA TYR A 35 3.02 -11.88 8.83
C TYR A 35 2.00 -12.70 9.63
N PRO A 36 2.20 -12.95 10.94
CA PRO A 36 1.22 -13.60 11.80
C PRO A 36 0.00 -12.69 11.99
N SER A 37 -1.13 -13.04 11.38
CA SER A 37 -2.35 -12.23 11.37
C SER A 37 -3.52 -12.94 12.03
N ALA A 38 -4.30 -12.21 12.82
CA ALA A 38 -5.58 -12.68 13.36
C ALA A 38 -6.72 -12.58 12.33
N LEU A 39 -6.52 -11.86 11.22
CA LEU A 39 -7.49 -11.71 10.13
C LEU A 39 -7.63 -12.98 9.27
N THR A 40 -6.72 -13.95 9.44
CA THR A 40 -6.77 -15.23 8.72
C THR A 40 -7.12 -16.38 9.66
N LYS A 41 -7.82 -17.40 9.12
CA LYS A 41 -8.16 -18.61 9.89
C LYS A 41 -6.93 -19.40 10.37
N LYS A 42 -5.79 -19.22 9.72
CA LYS A 42 -4.50 -19.78 10.13
C LYS A 42 -3.71 -18.68 10.83
N LYS A 43 -3.73 -18.68 12.16
CA LYS A 43 -2.91 -17.77 13.01
C LYS A 43 -1.39 -17.82 12.75
N GLN A 44 -0.93 -18.65 11.83
CA GLN A 44 0.47 -18.79 11.43
C GLN A 44 0.62 -18.29 9.98
N GLY A 45 0.60 -16.97 9.81
CA GLY A 45 1.17 -16.35 8.62
C GLY A 45 2.67 -16.68 8.55
N ASN A 46 3.25 -16.67 7.35
CA ASN A 46 4.70 -16.75 7.26
C ASN A 46 5.32 -15.49 7.89
N ARG A 47 6.58 -15.57 8.31
CA ARG A 47 7.31 -14.44 8.90
C ARG A 47 8.19 -13.71 7.88
N THR A 48 7.78 -13.66 6.62
CA THR A 48 8.61 -13.11 5.54
C THR A 48 8.77 -11.59 5.69
N LEU A 49 7.70 -10.89 6.03
CA LEU A 49 7.75 -9.45 6.29
C LEU A 49 8.68 -9.13 7.48
N GLU A 50 8.56 -9.88 8.57
CA GLU A 50 9.42 -9.66 9.74
C GLU A 50 10.90 -9.84 9.40
N LYS A 51 11.24 -10.90 8.65
CA LYS A 51 12.61 -11.13 8.20
C LYS A 51 13.14 -10.02 7.29
N CYS A 52 12.27 -9.49 6.43
CA CYS A 52 12.58 -8.32 5.60
C CYS A 52 12.90 -7.10 6.47
N LEU A 53 12.00 -6.74 7.39
CA LEU A 53 12.18 -5.59 8.30
C LEU A 53 13.43 -5.72 9.17
N GLN A 54 13.69 -6.91 9.72
CA GLN A 54 14.88 -7.19 10.51
C GLN A 54 16.16 -6.97 9.72
N SER A 55 16.21 -7.45 8.48
CA SER A 55 17.38 -7.28 7.62
C SER A 55 17.53 -5.84 7.15
N ALA A 56 16.42 -5.16 6.84
CA ALA A 56 16.40 -3.76 6.46
C ALA A 56 16.90 -2.86 7.60
N GLN A 57 16.44 -3.10 8.84
CA GLN A 57 16.87 -2.39 10.05
C GLN A 57 18.39 -2.48 10.22
N LYS A 58 18.96 -3.69 10.07
CA LYS A 58 20.40 -3.93 10.16
C LYS A 58 21.20 -3.18 9.08
N ASN A 59 20.63 -3.02 7.89
CA ASN A 59 21.32 -2.44 6.74
C ASN A 59 20.99 -0.95 6.50
N GLY A 60 20.15 -0.34 7.32
CA GLY A 60 19.75 1.06 7.19
C GLY A 60 18.85 1.32 5.96
N ILE A 61 18.12 0.29 5.50
CA ILE A 61 17.16 0.40 4.40
C ILE A 61 15.77 0.66 4.98
N LYS A 62 15.08 1.65 4.42
CA LYS A 62 13.73 2.05 4.79
C LYS A 62 12.71 1.27 3.95
N VAL A 63 11.70 0.69 4.59
CA VAL A 63 10.69 -0.14 3.93
C VAL A 63 9.34 0.56 3.95
N PHE A 64 8.75 0.73 2.76
CA PHE A 64 7.34 1.04 2.61
C PHE A 64 6.56 -0.28 2.58
N VAL A 65 5.67 -0.47 3.54
CA VAL A 65 4.90 -1.71 3.68
C VAL A 65 3.55 -1.57 3.01
N GLY A 66 3.31 -2.38 1.97
CA GLY A 66 2.02 -2.48 1.30
C GLY A 66 1.02 -3.24 2.14
N LEU A 67 -0.20 -2.70 2.29
CA LEU A 67 -1.21 -3.24 3.19
C LEU A 67 -1.85 -4.51 2.64
N ASN A 68 -3.01 -4.39 2.02
CA ASN A 68 -3.74 -5.50 1.44
C ASN A 68 -3.93 -5.32 -0.06
N PHE A 69 -4.02 -6.44 -0.75
CA PHE A 69 -4.46 -6.47 -2.14
C PHE A 69 -5.44 -7.61 -2.36
N ASN A 70 -6.43 -7.37 -3.21
CA ASN A 70 -7.41 -8.37 -3.62
C ASN A 70 -7.44 -8.41 -5.15
N GLU A 71 -7.09 -9.56 -5.74
CA GLU A 71 -6.99 -9.74 -7.20
C GLU A 71 -8.31 -9.52 -7.94
N ARG A 72 -9.43 -9.47 -7.22
CA ARG A 72 -10.72 -9.06 -7.79
C ARG A 72 -10.71 -7.61 -8.29
N TRP A 73 -9.77 -6.76 -7.83
CA TRP A 73 -9.56 -5.40 -8.31
C TRP A 73 -9.59 -5.29 -9.83
N TRP A 74 -8.98 -6.21 -10.53
CA TRP A 74 -8.91 -6.23 -11.99
C TRP A 74 -10.27 -6.47 -12.69
N LYS A 75 -11.30 -6.87 -11.95
CA LYS A 75 -12.64 -7.21 -12.43
C LYS A 75 -13.72 -6.31 -11.86
N VAL A 76 -13.38 -5.50 -10.85
CA VAL A 76 -14.29 -4.56 -10.21
C VAL A 76 -14.23 -3.22 -10.92
N ASP A 77 -15.36 -2.74 -11.40
CA ASP A 77 -15.44 -1.48 -12.13
C ASP A 77 -15.72 -0.31 -11.18
N TYR A 78 -14.74 0.00 -10.28
CA TYR A 78 -14.86 1.09 -9.28
C TYR A 78 -16.13 1.00 -8.42
N ASP A 79 -16.52 -0.20 -8.01
CA ASP A 79 -17.59 -0.40 -7.03
C ASP A 79 -17.16 0.26 -5.69
N ALA A 80 -17.81 1.38 -5.36
CA ALA A 80 -17.45 2.20 -4.21
C ALA A 80 -17.53 1.43 -2.89
N ARG A 81 -18.60 0.63 -2.72
CA ARG A 81 -18.80 -0.16 -1.50
C ARG A 81 -17.71 -1.20 -1.33
N TRP A 82 -17.44 -1.96 -2.40
CA TRP A 82 -16.40 -2.98 -2.35
C TRP A 82 -15.03 -2.36 -2.09
N LEU A 83 -14.72 -1.22 -2.72
CA LEU A 83 -13.44 -0.54 -2.54
C LEU A 83 -13.27 -0.04 -1.10
N LEU A 84 -14.29 0.54 -0.50
CA LEU A 84 -14.26 0.95 0.91
C LEU A 84 -14.06 -0.24 1.86
N GLU A 85 -14.71 -1.37 1.61
CA GLU A 85 -14.49 -2.62 2.37
C GLU A 85 -13.01 -3.08 2.30
N GLN A 86 -12.35 -2.88 1.13
CA GLN A 86 -10.93 -3.18 0.99
C GLN A 86 -10.05 -2.19 1.76
N MET A 87 -10.41 -0.90 1.79
CA MET A 87 -9.67 0.11 2.57
C MET A 87 -9.78 -0.16 4.08
N GLU A 88 -10.96 -0.52 4.56
CA GLU A 88 -11.16 -0.95 5.95
C GLU A 88 -10.35 -2.21 6.29
N MET A 89 -10.23 -3.14 5.36
CA MET A 89 -9.34 -4.29 5.53
C MET A 89 -7.88 -3.85 5.64
N GLY A 90 -7.45 -2.90 4.82
CA GLY A 90 -6.12 -2.30 4.88
C GLY A 90 -5.83 -1.65 6.23
N ASN A 91 -6.80 -0.93 6.79
CA ASN A 91 -6.69 -0.32 8.11
C ASN A 91 -6.47 -1.37 9.21
N LYS A 92 -7.22 -2.48 9.18
CA LYS A 92 -7.02 -3.61 10.13
C LYS A 92 -5.64 -4.26 9.99
N VAL A 93 -5.15 -4.39 8.76
CA VAL A 93 -3.78 -4.87 8.50
C VAL A 93 -2.76 -3.90 9.11
N ALA A 94 -2.94 -2.60 8.92
CA ALA A 94 -2.04 -1.58 9.47
C ALA A 94 -2.00 -1.62 11.00
N ASP A 95 -3.15 -1.76 11.66
CA ASP A 95 -3.25 -1.91 13.13
C ASP A 95 -2.39 -3.08 13.64
N GLU A 96 -2.53 -4.26 13.00
CA GLU A 96 -1.73 -5.43 13.36
C GLU A 96 -0.22 -5.19 13.13
N LEU A 97 0.15 -4.56 12.02
CA LEU A 97 1.55 -4.32 11.67
C LEU A 97 2.22 -3.32 12.60
N VAL A 98 1.52 -2.26 13.01
CA VAL A 98 2.03 -1.29 14.00
C VAL A 98 2.32 -1.98 15.32
N VAL A 99 1.36 -2.75 15.84
CA VAL A 99 1.52 -3.48 17.10
C VAL A 99 2.66 -4.50 17.05
N LEU A 100 2.82 -5.20 15.92
CA LEU A 100 3.83 -6.25 15.79
C LEU A 100 5.24 -5.74 15.55
N TYR A 101 5.38 -4.63 14.81
CA TYR A 101 6.67 -4.31 14.20
C TYR A 101 7.16 -2.89 14.38
N LYS A 102 6.31 -1.90 14.66
CA LYS A 102 6.73 -0.49 14.67
C LYS A 102 7.78 -0.18 15.74
N GLU A 103 7.58 -0.64 16.98
CA GLU A 103 8.57 -0.49 18.05
C GLU A 103 9.81 -1.37 17.83
N LYS A 104 9.64 -2.53 17.20
CA LYS A 104 10.71 -3.50 17.01
C LYS A 104 11.68 -3.11 15.89
N TYR A 105 11.16 -2.46 14.85
CA TYR A 105 11.91 -2.05 13.66
C TYR A 105 11.63 -0.58 13.30
N PRO A 106 11.93 0.37 14.21
CA PRO A 106 11.48 1.76 14.08
C PRO A 106 12.03 2.49 12.85
N ASP A 107 13.28 2.17 12.44
CA ASP A 107 13.91 2.81 11.29
C ASP A 107 13.55 2.11 9.97
N ALA A 108 13.38 0.78 10.00
CA ALA A 108 13.05 0.00 8.81
C ALA A 108 11.57 0.11 8.44
N MET A 109 10.64 0.07 9.40
CA MET A 109 9.22 0.26 9.12
C MET A 109 8.92 1.77 8.95
N TYR A 110 9.22 2.26 7.75
CA TYR A 110 9.33 3.69 7.48
C TYR A 110 8.04 4.33 6.97
N GLY A 111 7.29 3.63 6.11
CA GLY A 111 6.11 4.18 5.48
C GLY A 111 5.14 3.11 5.04
N TRP A 112 4.02 3.55 4.51
CA TRP A 112 2.97 2.72 3.95
C TRP A 112 3.01 2.77 2.43
N TYR A 113 2.62 1.69 1.76
CA TYR A 113 2.46 1.64 0.33
C TYR A 113 1.01 1.29 -0.04
N TRP A 114 0.38 2.15 -0.82
CA TRP A 114 -0.95 1.91 -1.34
C TRP A 114 -0.87 1.02 -2.58
N VAL A 115 -1.27 -0.23 -2.43
CA VAL A 115 -0.97 -1.31 -3.40
C VAL A 115 -1.85 -1.28 -4.64
N TRP A 116 -2.97 -0.55 -4.59
CA TRP A 116 -3.98 -0.52 -5.64
C TRP A 116 -3.49 0.27 -6.85
N GLU A 117 -3.43 -0.39 -7.99
CA GLU A 117 -2.99 0.26 -9.22
C GLU A 117 -4.11 1.10 -9.82
N VAL A 118 -3.86 2.37 -10.01
CA VAL A 118 -4.78 3.34 -10.62
C VAL A 118 -4.11 3.96 -11.82
N ASP A 119 -4.81 3.94 -12.94
CA ASP A 119 -4.36 4.54 -14.18
C ASP A 119 -5.34 5.59 -14.74
N ASN A 120 -4.86 6.33 -15.73
CA ASN A 120 -5.64 7.33 -16.45
C ASN A 120 -6.64 6.71 -17.45
N LEU A 121 -6.65 5.40 -17.64
CA LEU A 121 -7.63 4.72 -18.48
C LEU A 121 -8.94 4.48 -17.71
N ASN A 122 -8.81 4.05 -16.47
CA ASN A 122 -9.94 3.59 -15.65
C ASN A 122 -10.49 4.65 -14.70
N CYS A 123 -9.76 5.77 -14.46
CA CYS A 123 -10.12 6.80 -13.48
C CYS A 123 -10.40 8.18 -14.10
N MET A 124 -10.92 8.22 -15.34
CA MET A 124 -11.11 9.50 -16.07
C MET A 124 -12.41 10.22 -15.74
N THR A 125 -13.42 9.55 -15.20
CA THR A 125 -14.68 10.21 -14.84
C THR A 125 -14.63 10.84 -13.46
N SER A 126 -15.33 11.97 -13.25
CA SER A 126 -15.41 12.65 -11.95
C SER A 126 -15.96 11.74 -10.85
N GLU A 127 -16.91 10.86 -11.19
CA GLU A 127 -17.47 9.88 -10.26
C GLU A 127 -16.38 8.92 -9.74
N ARG A 128 -15.60 8.32 -10.65
CA ARG A 128 -14.50 7.42 -10.27
C ARG A 128 -13.40 8.12 -9.49
N GLN A 129 -13.10 9.37 -9.84
CA GLN A 129 -12.15 10.20 -9.11
C GLN A 129 -12.61 10.47 -7.67
N SER A 130 -13.90 10.73 -7.47
CA SER A 130 -14.46 10.90 -6.12
C SER A 130 -14.46 9.60 -5.33
N ILE A 131 -14.80 8.47 -5.93
CA ILE A 131 -14.69 7.14 -5.30
C ILE A 131 -13.23 6.84 -4.88
N LEU A 132 -12.27 7.14 -5.76
CA LEU A 132 -10.86 6.97 -5.46
C LEU A 132 -10.40 7.86 -4.30
N ALA A 133 -10.82 9.14 -4.30
CA ALA A 133 -10.47 10.07 -3.24
C ALA A 133 -11.04 9.63 -1.88
N GLU A 134 -12.28 9.13 -1.84
CA GLU A 134 -12.89 8.57 -0.63
C GLU A 134 -12.14 7.34 -0.12
N ALA A 135 -11.76 6.44 -1.02
CA ALA A 135 -10.95 5.27 -0.70
C ALA A 135 -9.58 5.68 -0.11
N LEU A 136 -8.89 6.62 -0.73
CA LEU A 136 -7.62 7.15 -0.24
C LEU A 136 -7.79 7.79 1.14
N ASN A 137 -8.82 8.62 1.34
CA ASN A 137 -9.07 9.27 2.63
C ASN A 137 -9.36 8.25 3.74
N THR A 138 -10.03 7.16 3.44
CA THR A 138 -10.30 6.08 4.40
C THR A 138 -9.00 5.51 4.97
N ASN A 139 -7.99 5.29 4.12
CA ASN A 139 -6.68 4.86 4.61
C ASN A 139 -5.88 6.02 5.21
N LEU A 140 -5.78 7.17 4.53
CA LEU A 140 -5.00 8.32 4.99
C LEU A 140 -5.34 8.74 6.42
N ASN A 141 -6.63 8.88 6.73
CA ASN A 141 -7.09 9.32 8.03
C ASN A 141 -6.72 8.31 9.12
N HIS A 142 -6.99 7.03 8.89
CA HIS A 142 -6.64 5.97 9.84
C HIS A 142 -5.12 5.84 10.03
N LEU A 143 -4.35 5.79 8.95
CA LEU A 143 -2.89 5.66 9.00
C LEU A 143 -2.23 6.85 9.68
N SER A 144 -2.76 8.06 9.47
CA SER A 144 -2.27 9.28 10.14
C SER A 144 -2.57 9.30 11.64
N GLU A 145 -3.63 8.60 12.07
CA GLU A 145 -3.96 8.47 13.48
C GLU A 145 -3.05 7.47 14.20
N ILE A 146 -2.82 6.30 13.59
CA ILE A 146 -2.08 5.21 14.24
C ILE A 146 -0.55 5.32 14.11
N ALA A 147 -0.05 6.00 13.07
CA ALA A 147 1.38 6.18 12.79
C ALA A 147 1.63 7.48 12.00
N PRO A 148 1.47 8.66 12.63
CA PRO A 148 1.52 9.96 11.95
C PRO A 148 2.88 10.28 11.31
N GLU A 149 3.94 9.63 11.75
CA GLU A 149 5.29 9.79 11.21
C GLU A 149 5.56 8.93 9.96
N MET A 150 4.67 7.99 9.61
CA MET A 150 4.83 7.11 8.46
C MET A 150 4.13 7.67 7.21
N PRO A 151 4.88 8.11 6.18
CA PRO A 151 4.26 8.61 4.95
C PRO A 151 3.57 7.49 4.17
N LEU A 152 2.50 7.84 3.45
CA LEU A 152 1.85 6.96 2.48
C LEU A 152 2.40 7.22 1.08
N MET A 153 2.96 6.19 0.46
CA MET A 153 3.44 6.21 -0.93
C MET A 153 2.37 5.71 -1.88
N LEU A 154 2.16 6.44 -2.96
CA LEU A 154 1.39 6.02 -4.14
C LEU A 154 2.34 5.78 -5.32
N SER A 155 2.00 4.83 -6.19
CA SER A 155 2.66 4.60 -7.47
C SER A 155 1.65 4.75 -8.61
N PRO A 156 1.32 5.97 -9.02
CA PRO A 156 0.40 6.19 -10.13
C PRO A 156 0.94 5.59 -11.42
N PHE A 157 0.06 4.95 -12.16
CA PHE A 157 0.36 4.37 -13.46
C PHE A 157 -0.23 5.23 -14.57
N MET A 158 0.52 5.47 -15.64
CA MET A 158 0.05 6.20 -16.80
C MET A 158 0.09 5.33 -18.05
N ASN A 159 -1.08 5.12 -18.66
CA ASN A 159 -1.19 4.48 -19.96
C ASN A 159 -1.15 5.56 -21.06
N TYR A 160 0.01 5.78 -21.65
CA TYR A 160 0.21 6.81 -22.69
C TYR A 160 -0.29 6.41 -24.09
N LYS A 161 -0.68 5.13 -24.27
CA LYS A 161 -1.15 4.64 -25.57
C LYS A 161 -2.66 4.76 -25.75
N VAL A 162 -3.44 4.57 -24.67
CA VAL A 162 -4.89 4.45 -24.75
C VAL A 162 -5.64 5.24 -23.69
N GLY A 163 -4.96 5.83 -22.73
CA GLY A 163 -5.56 6.49 -21.57
C GLY A 163 -5.56 8.03 -21.61
N GLY A 164 -5.56 8.64 -22.79
CA GLY A 164 -5.46 10.09 -22.93
C GLY A 164 -4.01 10.60 -22.86
N ASN A 165 -3.86 11.92 -22.90
CA ASN A 165 -2.54 12.56 -22.89
C ASN A 165 -2.08 12.92 -21.45
N ALA A 166 -0.85 13.39 -21.31
CA ALA A 166 -0.26 13.76 -20.03
C ALA A 166 -1.01 14.86 -19.27
N GLU A 167 -1.57 15.85 -20.02
CA GLU A 167 -2.36 16.93 -19.42
C GLU A 167 -3.66 16.42 -18.81
N GLU A 168 -4.37 15.52 -19.49
CA GLU A 168 -5.59 14.90 -19.01
C GLU A 168 -5.31 14.02 -17.77
N CYS A 169 -4.21 13.26 -17.79
CA CYS A 169 -3.76 12.50 -16.64
C CYS A 169 -3.42 13.43 -15.44
N GLY A 170 -2.73 14.53 -15.69
CA GLY A 170 -2.44 15.55 -14.68
C GLY A 170 -3.70 16.15 -14.07
N LYS A 171 -4.69 16.51 -14.88
CA LYS A 171 -6.01 17.00 -14.42
C LYS A 171 -6.74 15.97 -13.57
N MET A 172 -6.73 14.68 -13.99
CA MET A 172 -7.31 13.58 -13.23
C MET A 172 -6.74 13.54 -11.80
N TRP A 173 -5.41 13.50 -11.68
CA TRP A 173 -4.75 13.43 -10.38
C TRP A 173 -4.94 14.72 -9.57
N THR A 174 -4.94 15.88 -10.21
CA THR A 174 -5.27 17.15 -9.55
C THR A 174 -6.66 17.11 -8.93
N ASN A 175 -7.65 16.60 -9.65
CA ASN A 175 -9.03 16.46 -9.16
C ASN A 175 -9.13 15.44 -8.02
N VAL A 176 -8.41 14.32 -8.09
CA VAL A 176 -8.37 13.34 -7.00
C VAL A 176 -7.74 13.97 -5.76
N PHE A 177 -6.55 14.56 -5.88
CA PHE A 177 -5.85 15.13 -4.74
C PHE A 177 -6.54 16.35 -4.12
N ALA A 178 -7.31 17.12 -4.90
CA ALA A 178 -8.14 18.19 -4.37
C ALA A 178 -9.26 17.70 -3.43
N GLN A 179 -9.61 16.42 -3.49
CA GLN A 179 -10.63 15.78 -2.65
C GLN A 179 -10.02 14.89 -1.55
N THR A 180 -8.69 14.81 -1.47
CA THR A 180 -8.00 13.97 -0.49
C THR A 180 -7.43 14.80 0.65
N ASP A 181 -7.28 14.14 1.82
CA ASP A 181 -6.74 14.71 3.04
C ASP A 181 -5.21 14.57 3.14
N PHE A 182 -4.52 14.51 1.99
CA PHE A 182 -3.07 14.48 1.98
C PHE A 182 -2.49 15.69 2.68
N ARG A 183 -1.60 15.45 3.64
CA ARG A 183 -0.85 16.49 4.33
C ARG A 183 0.47 16.72 3.60
N PRO A 184 0.92 17.98 3.43
CA PRO A 184 2.26 18.25 2.96
C PRO A 184 3.28 17.58 3.88
N GLY A 185 4.22 16.81 3.30
CA GLY A 185 5.32 16.18 4.03
C GLY A 185 6.44 17.16 4.35
#